data_028a291a250cdd6324b2986d8e6c471c
#
_entry.id   028a291a250cdd6324b2986d8e6c471c
#
_cell.length_a   1.000
_cell.length_b   1.000
_cell.length_c   1.000
_cell.angle_alpha   90.00
_cell.angle_beta   90.00
_cell.angle_gamma   90.00
#
_symmetry.space_group_name_H-M   'P 1'
#
loop_
_entity.id
_entity.type
_entity.pdbx_description
1 polymer ?
#
loop_
_entity_poly.entity_id
_entity_poly.type
_entity_poly.pdbx_seq_one_letter_code
_entity_poly.pdbx_strand_id
1 'polypeptide(L)'
;MKYKIAMNTLVYGPDMNESIIQHLAYIKEVGYDGVEIPIFVTDIDYWTPWKKEIDRLGLEVFTVTFLGADMNTISADANVRQKGIDFLKKAVDITAYLGASYLSGPFHSALAVFSGAAPTQQELDWSKESMLAVADHAQSKNVILGLEYLNRFENYVVSCADQLYALVKAINHPNVKIMFDTFHAHIEEFNTGEAMVRIADEVGHIQLSESTRATLGEGQVRWDNVFDGLSRMNYTGWLVVEAFTPLLPAACIWRKNYTTEAELVKKSYENIQKYLGA
;
A
#
# COMPACT_ATOMS: atom_id res chain seq x y z
N MET A 1 -7.64 -17.60 13.08
CA MET A 1 -6.29 -17.37 12.49
C MET A 1 -5.65 -16.16 13.16
N LYS A 2 -4.33 -16.11 13.21
CA LYS A 2 -3.60 -14.98 13.83
C LYS A 2 -3.69 -13.70 12.99
N TYR A 3 -3.82 -13.83 11.65
CA TYR A 3 -3.86 -12.72 10.71
C TYR A 3 -5.13 -12.75 9.88
N LYS A 4 -5.62 -11.60 9.49
CA LYS A 4 -6.60 -11.43 8.42
C LYS A 4 -5.85 -11.17 7.11
N ILE A 5 -6.41 -11.65 6.00
CA ILE A 5 -5.75 -11.59 4.69
C ILE A 5 -6.64 -10.83 3.72
N ALA A 6 -6.06 -9.87 3.00
CA ALA A 6 -6.75 -9.13 1.95
C ALA A 6 -6.03 -9.25 0.61
N MET A 7 -6.74 -8.95 -0.47
CA MET A 7 -6.21 -8.91 -1.84
C MET A 7 -6.27 -7.50 -2.40
N ASN A 8 -5.14 -7.00 -2.90
CA ASN A 8 -5.09 -5.73 -3.62
C ASN A 8 -5.71 -5.89 -5.02
N THR A 9 -6.65 -5.03 -5.37
CA THR A 9 -7.44 -5.12 -6.62
C THR A 9 -6.68 -4.66 -7.87
N LEU A 10 -5.49 -4.06 -7.74
CA LEU A 10 -4.63 -3.69 -8.89
C LEU A 10 -4.19 -4.88 -9.74
N VAL A 11 -4.31 -6.11 -9.23
CA VAL A 11 -4.09 -7.32 -10.03
C VAL A 11 -5.03 -7.42 -11.23
N TYR A 12 -6.20 -6.79 -11.17
CA TYR A 12 -7.19 -6.75 -12.25
C TYR A 12 -7.06 -5.53 -13.18
N GLY A 13 -6.32 -4.49 -12.76
CA GLY A 13 -6.09 -3.27 -13.53
C GLY A 13 -6.25 -2.00 -12.70
N PRO A 14 -5.92 -0.83 -13.29
CA PRO A 14 -6.00 0.46 -12.60
C PRO A 14 -7.41 1.08 -12.60
N ASP A 15 -8.28 0.67 -13.53
CA ASP A 15 -9.59 1.27 -13.69
C ASP A 15 -10.60 0.60 -12.77
N MET A 16 -10.86 1.20 -11.60
CA MET A 16 -11.77 0.69 -10.57
C MET A 16 -13.24 0.79 -10.99
N ASN A 17 -13.61 0.22 -12.13
CA ASN A 17 -14.96 0.19 -12.69
C ASN A 17 -15.70 -1.12 -12.38
N GLU A 18 -16.93 -1.26 -12.89
CA GLU A 18 -17.79 -2.44 -12.66
C GLU A 18 -17.15 -3.77 -13.11
N SER A 19 -16.22 -3.74 -14.07
CA SER A 19 -15.55 -4.96 -14.52
C SER A 19 -14.62 -5.55 -13.45
N ILE A 20 -14.13 -4.74 -12.51
CA ILE A 20 -13.32 -5.21 -11.36
C ILE A 20 -14.22 -5.63 -10.20
N ILE A 21 -15.32 -4.93 -9.94
CA ILE A 21 -16.27 -5.25 -8.87
C ILE A 21 -16.72 -6.71 -8.93
N GLN A 22 -16.95 -7.26 -10.11
CA GLN A 22 -17.37 -8.66 -10.28
C GLN A 22 -16.38 -9.69 -9.72
N HIS A 23 -15.08 -9.33 -9.57
CA HIS A 23 -14.06 -10.23 -9.02
C HIS A 23 -14.09 -10.31 -7.49
N LEU A 24 -14.76 -9.37 -6.80
CA LEU A 24 -14.82 -9.36 -5.33
C LEU A 24 -15.47 -10.63 -4.77
N ALA A 25 -16.47 -11.16 -5.45
CA ALA A 25 -17.12 -12.42 -5.05
C ALA A 25 -16.15 -13.61 -5.09
N TYR A 26 -15.30 -13.70 -6.12
CA TYR A 26 -14.28 -14.73 -6.20
C TYR A 26 -13.19 -14.57 -5.14
N ILE A 27 -12.74 -13.35 -4.87
CA ILE A 27 -11.78 -13.08 -3.78
C ILE A 27 -12.35 -13.61 -2.45
N LYS A 28 -13.63 -13.33 -2.17
CA LYS A 28 -14.32 -13.83 -0.97
C LYS A 28 -14.43 -15.35 -0.95
N GLU A 29 -14.77 -15.97 -2.08
CA GLU A 29 -14.89 -17.44 -2.23
C GLU A 29 -13.55 -18.15 -1.95
N VAL A 30 -12.42 -17.58 -2.40
CA VAL A 30 -11.09 -18.12 -2.13
C VAL A 30 -10.75 -18.13 -0.64
N GLY A 31 -11.34 -17.21 0.14
CA GLY A 31 -11.17 -17.16 1.59
C GLY A 31 -10.55 -15.87 2.14
N TYR A 32 -10.35 -14.85 1.31
CA TYR A 32 -9.88 -13.54 1.77
C TYR A 32 -10.91 -12.87 2.68
N ASP A 33 -10.41 -12.22 3.74
CA ASP A 33 -11.23 -11.47 4.69
C ASP A 33 -11.59 -10.08 4.18
N GLY A 34 -10.76 -9.52 3.29
CA GLY A 34 -10.92 -8.16 2.79
C GLY A 34 -10.25 -7.92 1.43
N VAL A 35 -10.34 -6.67 1.01
CA VAL A 35 -9.73 -6.15 -0.22
C VAL A 35 -9.02 -4.83 0.03
N GLU A 36 -7.98 -4.56 -0.75
CA GLU A 36 -7.34 -3.25 -0.81
C GLU A 36 -7.62 -2.61 -2.18
N ILE A 37 -8.13 -1.39 -2.15
CA ILE A 37 -8.68 -0.70 -3.33
C ILE A 37 -7.87 0.57 -3.58
N PRO A 38 -7.32 0.77 -4.80
CA PRO A 38 -6.63 2.00 -5.15
C PRO A 38 -7.63 3.15 -5.35
N ILE A 39 -7.36 4.29 -4.70
CA ILE A 39 -8.17 5.49 -4.81
C ILE A 39 -7.50 6.48 -5.76
N PHE A 40 -7.96 6.50 -7.00
CA PHE A 40 -7.53 7.44 -8.04
C PHE A 40 -8.64 8.40 -8.46
N VAL A 41 -9.90 8.07 -8.12
CA VAL A 41 -11.09 8.89 -8.38
C VAL A 41 -11.60 9.45 -7.06
N THR A 42 -11.77 10.77 -6.99
CA THR A 42 -12.20 11.46 -5.77
C THR A 42 -13.68 11.88 -5.79
N ASP A 43 -14.44 11.42 -6.75
CA ASP A 43 -15.90 11.54 -6.80
C ASP A 43 -16.53 10.41 -5.97
N ILE A 44 -17.28 10.75 -4.93
CA ILE A 44 -17.86 9.78 -4.00
C ILE A 44 -18.93 8.89 -4.69
N ASP A 45 -19.68 9.44 -5.64
CA ASP A 45 -20.74 8.69 -6.34
C ASP A 45 -20.16 7.55 -7.18
N TYR A 46 -18.93 7.70 -7.67
CA TYR A 46 -18.19 6.65 -8.36
C TYR A 46 -18.03 5.37 -7.52
N TRP A 47 -17.93 5.52 -6.19
CA TRP A 47 -17.67 4.42 -5.26
C TRP A 47 -18.93 3.75 -4.71
N THR A 48 -20.12 4.26 -5.05
CA THR A 48 -21.38 3.68 -4.59
C THR A 48 -21.58 2.20 -4.98
N PRO A 49 -21.30 1.75 -6.23
CA PRO A 49 -21.37 0.34 -6.60
C PRO A 49 -20.37 -0.54 -5.81
N TRP A 50 -19.17 -0.02 -5.56
CA TRP A 50 -18.16 -0.69 -4.77
C TRP A 50 -18.63 -0.91 -3.33
N LYS A 51 -19.09 0.16 -2.68
CA LYS A 51 -19.58 0.11 -1.30
C LYS A 51 -20.71 -0.92 -1.16
N LYS A 52 -21.66 -0.91 -2.08
CA LYS A 52 -22.78 -1.85 -2.10
C LYS A 52 -22.31 -3.32 -2.17
N GLU A 53 -21.37 -3.62 -3.06
CA GLU A 53 -20.90 -4.98 -3.25
C GLU A 53 -20.02 -5.46 -2.09
N ILE A 54 -19.15 -4.59 -1.57
CA ILE A 54 -18.33 -4.83 -0.38
C ILE A 54 -19.22 -5.20 0.82
N ASP A 55 -20.25 -4.38 1.10
CA ASP A 55 -21.20 -4.60 2.19
C ASP A 55 -21.96 -5.92 2.00
N ARG A 56 -22.39 -6.21 0.76
CA ARG A 56 -23.09 -7.46 0.43
C ARG A 56 -22.26 -8.70 0.70
N LEU A 57 -20.96 -8.63 0.40
CA LEU A 57 -20.02 -9.75 0.56
C LEU A 57 -19.43 -9.85 1.98
N GLY A 58 -19.61 -8.81 2.81
CA GLY A 58 -18.98 -8.73 4.13
C GLY A 58 -17.45 -8.76 4.04
N LEU A 59 -16.88 -8.05 3.07
CA LEU A 59 -15.44 -7.84 2.95
C LEU A 59 -15.02 -6.63 3.76
N GLU A 60 -13.89 -6.71 4.46
CA GLU A 60 -13.24 -5.53 5.03
C GLU A 60 -12.44 -4.79 3.95
N VAL A 61 -12.23 -3.48 4.13
CA VAL A 61 -11.61 -2.64 3.09
C VAL A 61 -10.38 -1.92 3.62
N PHE A 62 -9.36 -1.88 2.80
CA PHE A 62 -8.21 -0.99 2.86
C PHE A 62 -8.15 -0.18 1.59
N THR A 63 -7.48 0.95 1.63
CA THR A 63 -7.29 1.76 0.44
C THR A 63 -5.82 2.12 0.26
N VAL A 64 -5.42 2.27 -0.99
CA VAL A 64 -4.07 2.66 -1.37
C VAL A 64 -4.11 3.75 -2.42
N THR A 65 -3.11 4.63 -2.44
CA THR A 65 -2.95 5.63 -3.50
C THR A 65 -1.50 6.07 -3.64
N PHE A 66 -1.19 6.72 -4.75
CA PHE A 66 0.09 7.39 -4.99
C PHE A 66 -0.12 8.72 -5.70
N LEU A 67 0.90 9.55 -5.73
CA LEU A 67 0.86 10.88 -6.34
C LEU A 67 1.73 10.95 -7.59
N GLY A 68 1.24 11.60 -8.62
CA GLY A 68 2.01 11.99 -9.81
C GLY A 68 2.78 13.30 -9.62
N ALA A 69 3.58 13.64 -10.64
CA ALA A 69 4.46 14.82 -10.59
C ALA A 69 3.72 16.16 -10.35
N ASP A 70 2.49 16.27 -10.84
CA ASP A 70 1.66 17.49 -10.70
C ASP A 70 1.00 17.63 -9.32
N MET A 71 1.15 16.63 -8.45
CA MET A 71 0.64 16.57 -7.07
C MET A 71 1.76 16.24 -6.07
N ASN A 72 3.03 16.48 -6.42
CA ASN A 72 4.18 16.12 -5.60
C ASN A 72 4.22 16.94 -4.29
N THR A 73 4.06 16.23 -3.16
CA THR A 73 4.04 16.82 -1.80
C THR A 73 5.36 17.43 -1.35
N ILE A 74 6.45 17.24 -2.11
CA ILE A 74 7.77 17.82 -1.86
C ILE A 74 8.21 18.80 -2.95
N SER A 75 7.32 19.19 -3.87
CA SER A 75 7.64 20.17 -4.92
C SER A 75 8.09 21.51 -4.34
N ALA A 76 9.05 22.18 -5.00
CA ALA A 76 9.40 23.56 -4.66
C ALA A 76 8.22 24.52 -4.90
N ASP A 77 7.32 24.20 -5.85
CA ASP A 77 6.08 24.96 -6.05
C ASP A 77 5.03 24.58 -4.99
N ALA A 78 4.68 25.54 -4.14
CA ALA A 78 3.68 25.36 -3.09
C ALA A 78 2.28 25.00 -3.64
N ASN A 79 1.93 25.43 -4.86
CA ASN A 79 0.64 25.10 -5.46
C ASN A 79 0.59 23.61 -5.84
N VAL A 80 1.71 23.04 -6.28
CA VAL A 80 1.80 21.59 -6.57
C VAL A 80 1.68 20.80 -5.28
N ARG A 81 2.35 21.21 -4.20
CA ARG A 81 2.20 20.55 -2.88
C ARG A 81 0.76 20.62 -2.39
N GLN A 82 0.11 21.78 -2.53
CA GLN A 82 -1.28 21.96 -2.09
C GLN A 82 -2.25 21.08 -2.87
N LYS A 83 -2.08 20.90 -4.19
CA LYS A 83 -2.87 19.96 -4.98
C LYS A 83 -2.76 18.52 -4.45
N GLY A 84 -1.55 18.08 -4.11
CA GLY A 84 -1.32 16.77 -3.52
C GLY A 84 -2.04 16.60 -2.17
N ILE A 85 -1.93 17.60 -1.29
CA ILE A 85 -2.62 17.62 0.00
C ILE A 85 -4.15 17.56 -0.20
N ASP A 86 -4.70 18.35 -1.12
CA ASP A 86 -6.14 18.40 -1.39
C ASP A 86 -6.65 17.08 -1.98
N PHE A 87 -5.90 16.46 -2.88
CA PHE A 87 -6.20 15.13 -3.40
C PHE A 87 -6.21 14.08 -2.29
N LEU A 88 -5.18 14.04 -1.44
CA LEU A 88 -5.08 13.09 -0.35
C LEU A 88 -6.20 13.24 0.67
N LYS A 89 -6.63 14.48 1.00
CA LYS A 89 -7.79 14.71 1.87
C LYS A 89 -9.07 14.13 1.26
N LYS A 90 -9.28 14.28 -0.04
CA LYS A 90 -10.42 13.65 -0.73
C LYS A 90 -10.30 12.12 -0.74
N ALA A 91 -9.09 11.58 -0.95
CA ALA A 91 -8.87 10.13 -0.86
C ALA A 91 -9.19 9.59 0.55
N VAL A 92 -8.85 10.34 1.61
CA VAL A 92 -9.27 10.02 2.99
C VAL A 92 -10.80 10.02 3.13
N ASP A 93 -11.50 10.99 2.53
CA ASP A 93 -12.97 11.03 2.58
C ASP A 93 -13.59 9.80 1.88
N ILE A 94 -13.04 9.38 0.74
CA ILE A 94 -13.46 8.14 0.05
C ILE A 94 -13.13 6.90 0.89
N THR A 95 -11.95 6.85 1.50
CA THR A 95 -11.55 5.78 2.42
C THR A 95 -12.57 5.60 3.54
N ALA A 96 -12.93 6.69 4.20
CA ALA A 96 -13.96 6.68 5.25
C ALA A 96 -15.34 6.28 4.72
N TYR A 97 -15.73 6.76 3.53
CA TYR A 97 -16.99 6.41 2.88
C TYR A 97 -17.11 4.91 2.61
N LEU A 98 -16.02 4.28 2.15
CA LEU A 98 -15.97 2.83 1.93
C LEU A 98 -15.98 2.02 3.23
N GLY A 99 -15.81 2.65 4.38
CA GLY A 99 -15.71 2.00 5.69
C GLY A 99 -14.32 1.51 6.02
N ALA A 100 -13.30 1.96 5.29
CA ALA A 100 -11.91 1.62 5.53
C ALA A 100 -11.31 2.51 6.62
N SER A 101 -10.38 1.93 7.39
CA SER A 101 -9.65 2.65 8.45
C SER A 101 -8.20 2.99 8.07
N TYR A 102 -7.75 2.60 6.86
CA TYR A 102 -6.40 2.86 6.36
C TYR A 102 -6.44 3.39 4.94
N LEU A 103 -5.69 4.47 4.70
CA LEU A 103 -5.24 4.92 3.39
C LEU A 103 -3.72 4.78 3.36
N SER A 104 -3.21 3.89 2.53
CA SER A 104 -1.78 3.56 2.47
C SER A 104 -1.16 3.97 1.13
N GLY A 105 0.17 3.98 1.07
CA GLY A 105 0.93 4.18 -0.17
C GLY A 105 2.10 5.15 -0.05
N PRO A 106 2.84 5.35 -1.16
CA PRO A 106 4.07 6.13 -1.20
C PRO A 106 3.84 7.64 -1.39
N PHE A 107 2.75 8.19 -0.87
CA PHE A 107 2.32 9.56 -1.13
C PHE A 107 3.04 10.64 -0.28
N HIS A 108 4.09 10.25 0.46
CA HIS A 108 5.01 11.21 1.10
C HIS A 108 5.80 12.07 0.08
N SER A 109 5.86 11.60 -1.18
CA SER A 109 6.38 12.30 -2.37
C SER A 109 5.74 11.73 -3.64
N ALA A 110 6.03 12.28 -4.82
CA ALA A 110 5.52 11.73 -6.07
C ALA A 110 6.28 10.49 -6.51
N LEU A 111 5.54 9.53 -7.09
CA LEU A 111 6.07 8.31 -7.71
C LEU A 111 6.89 8.65 -8.96
N ALA A 112 8.05 8.03 -9.12
CA ALA A 112 8.94 8.13 -10.28
C ALA A 112 9.36 9.57 -10.67
N VAL A 113 9.44 10.46 -9.68
CA VAL A 113 9.99 11.83 -9.84
C VAL A 113 11.30 11.89 -9.10
N PHE A 114 12.38 12.23 -9.82
CA PHE A 114 13.75 12.18 -9.30
C PHE A 114 14.44 13.56 -9.45
N SER A 115 15.17 13.98 -8.42
CA SER A 115 16.02 15.17 -8.48
C SER A 115 17.40 14.90 -9.12
N GLY A 116 17.80 13.63 -9.24
CA GLY A 116 19.15 13.23 -9.64
C GLY A 116 20.20 13.31 -8.52
N ALA A 117 19.77 13.61 -7.30
CA ALA A 117 20.62 13.69 -6.10
C ALA A 117 19.89 13.07 -4.90
N ALA A 118 20.58 12.94 -3.77
CA ALA A 118 19.94 12.55 -2.52
C ALA A 118 18.91 13.63 -2.08
N PRO A 119 17.88 13.25 -1.30
CA PRO A 119 16.88 14.22 -0.84
C PRO A 119 17.52 15.29 0.03
N THR A 120 17.08 16.50 -0.15
CA THR A 120 17.47 17.65 0.68
C THR A 120 16.65 17.67 1.98
N GLN A 121 17.18 18.32 3.02
CA GLN A 121 16.41 18.53 4.25
C GLN A 121 15.11 19.29 3.97
N GLN A 122 15.12 20.24 3.05
CA GLN A 122 13.92 21.01 2.68
C GLN A 122 12.82 20.13 2.08
N GLU A 123 13.16 19.15 1.25
CA GLU A 123 12.21 18.19 0.69
C GLU A 123 11.60 17.29 1.78
N LEU A 124 12.41 16.85 2.74
CA LEU A 124 11.93 16.11 3.91
C LEU A 124 11.01 16.95 4.79
N ASP A 125 11.32 18.24 4.97
CA ASP A 125 10.49 19.17 5.73
C ASP A 125 9.14 19.41 5.02
N TRP A 126 9.12 19.58 3.70
CA TRP A 126 7.87 19.68 2.92
C TRP A 126 7.04 18.39 2.98
N SER A 127 7.69 17.23 2.90
CA SER A 127 7.00 15.96 3.08
C SER A 127 6.31 15.88 4.45
N LYS A 128 7.04 16.19 5.51
CA LYS A 128 6.52 16.24 6.88
C LYS A 128 5.33 17.19 7.01
N GLU A 129 5.46 18.43 6.53
CA GLU A 129 4.41 19.45 6.58
C GLU A 129 3.15 18.99 5.84
N SER A 130 3.33 18.44 4.63
CA SER A 130 2.23 17.92 3.82
C SER A 130 1.52 16.74 4.50
N MET A 131 2.27 15.81 5.06
CA MET A 131 1.70 14.65 5.75
C MET A 131 0.98 15.06 7.04
N LEU A 132 1.47 16.03 7.80
CA LEU A 132 0.75 16.57 8.96
C LEU A 132 -0.60 17.17 8.56
N ALA A 133 -0.65 17.97 7.49
CA ALA A 133 -1.89 18.58 7.03
C ALA A 133 -2.94 17.55 6.55
N VAL A 134 -2.50 16.40 6.04
CA VAL A 134 -3.39 15.28 5.67
C VAL A 134 -3.77 14.45 6.90
N ALA A 135 -2.83 14.21 7.83
CA ALA A 135 -3.05 13.42 9.02
C ALA A 135 -4.07 14.03 9.98
N ASP A 136 -4.07 15.37 10.15
CA ASP A 136 -5.10 16.09 10.91
C ASP A 136 -6.50 15.85 10.32
N HIS A 137 -6.62 15.86 8.98
CA HIS A 137 -7.88 15.54 8.31
C HIS A 137 -8.26 14.05 8.49
N ALA A 138 -7.29 13.15 8.31
CA ALA A 138 -7.48 11.71 8.47
C ALA A 138 -7.94 11.35 9.90
N GLN A 139 -7.38 12.01 10.92
CA GLN A 139 -7.80 11.83 12.30
C GLN A 139 -9.29 12.18 12.51
N SER A 140 -9.77 13.25 11.89
CA SER A 140 -11.18 13.65 11.96
C SER A 140 -12.15 12.62 11.34
N LYS A 141 -11.62 11.73 10.48
CA LYS A 141 -12.35 10.68 9.78
C LYS A 141 -12.09 9.27 10.35
N ASN A 142 -11.28 9.15 11.42
CA ASN A 142 -10.80 7.89 11.97
C ASN A 142 -10.03 7.03 10.96
N VAL A 143 -9.28 7.68 10.06
CA VAL A 143 -8.43 7.03 9.06
C VAL A 143 -6.97 7.16 9.47
N ILE A 144 -6.21 6.07 9.34
CA ILE A 144 -4.76 6.05 9.53
C ILE A 144 -4.09 6.16 8.16
N LEU A 145 -3.05 6.98 8.07
CA LEU A 145 -2.19 7.07 6.89
C LEU A 145 -1.04 6.06 7.03
N GLY A 146 -0.97 5.09 6.12
CA GLY A 146 0.13 4.12 6.04
C GLY A 146 1.15 4.58 5.01
N LEU A 147 2.23 5.23 5.44
CA LEU A 147 3.29 5.66 4.52
C LEU A 147 4.15 4.48 4.10
N GLU A 148 4.49 4.44 2.82
CA GLU A 148 5.29 3.39 2.21
C GLU A 148 6.60 3.93 1.66
N TYR A 149 7.73 3.22 1.90
CA TYR A 149 8.93 3.45 1.11
C TYR A 149 8.93 2.58 -0.15
N LEU A 150 9.46 3.11 -1.23
CA LEU A 150 9.65 2.37 -2.47
C LEU A 150 11.14 2.10 -2.71
N ASN A 151 11.41 1.14 -3.57
CA ASN A 151 12.77 0.90 -4.03
C ASN A 151 13.35 2.12 -4.80
N ARG A 152 14.68 2.18 -4.89
CA ARG A 152 15.45 3.27 -5.52
C ARG A 152 15.11 3.56 -6.98
N PHE A 153 14.44 2.64 -7.67
CA PHE A 153 14.04 2.83 -9.08
C PHE A 153 12.70 3.53 -9.21
N GLU A 154 11.95 3.64 -8.10
CA GLU A 154 10.62 4.24 -8.06
C GLU A 154 10.54 5.49 -7.17
N ASN A 155 11.46 5.62 -6.21
CA ASN A 155 11.54 6.80 -5.33
C ASN A 155 12.99 7.05 -4.87
N TYR A 156 13.36 8.33 -4.66
CA TYR A 156 14.67 8.72 -4.15
C TYR A 156 14.63 9.31 -2.74
N VAL A 157 13.44 9.68 -2.26
CA VAL A 157 13.30 10.43 -1.00
C VAL A 157 13.41 9.52 0.20
N VAL A 158 12.66 8.40 0.16
CA VAL A 158 12.67 7.39 1.21
C VAL A 158 12.66 6.02 0.53
N SER A 159 13.79 5.30 0.62
CA SER A 159 13.97 4.05 -0.11
C SER A 159 14.31 2.85 0.79
N CYS A 160 14.26 3.00 2.12
CA CYS A 160 14.44 1.87 3.05
C CYS A 160 13.64 2.07 4.34
N ALA A 161 13.50 1.00 5.09
CA ALA A 161 12.74 0.96 6.34
C ALA A 161 13.21 2.00 7.36
N ASP A 162 14.52 2.15 7.55
CA ASP A 162 15.08 3.08 8.53
C ASP A 162 14.81 4.55 8.17
N GLN A 163 14.85 4.89 6.88
CA GLN A 163 14.51 6.25 6.42
C GLN A 163 13.02 6.56 6.61
N LEU A 164 12.14 5.60 6.28
CA LEU A 164 10.70 5.76 6.48
C LEU A 164 10.36 5.88 7.98
N TYR A 165 10.99 5.06 8.80
CA TYR A 165 10.84 5.14 10.26
C TYR A 165 11.26 6.51 10.79
N ALA A 166 12.39 7.05 10.34
CA ALA A 166 12.84 8.38 10.72
C ALA A 166 11.83 9.47 10.27
N LEU A 167 11.26 9.38 9.07
CA LEU A 167 10.24 10.29 8.59
C LEU A 167 8.96 10.22 9.44
N VAL A 168 8.45 9.02 9.73
CA VAL A 168 7.24 8.83 10.55
C VAL A 168 7.46 9.37 11.96
N LYS A 169 8.62 9.10 12.57
CA LYS A 169 8.97 9.66 13.89
C LYS A 169 9.10 11.19 13.86
N ALA A 170 9.61 11.77 12.76
CA ALA A 170 9.69 13.23 12.60
C ALA A 170 8.32 13.87 12.40
N ILE A 171 7.38 13.20 11.70
CA ILE A 171 5.98 13.62 11.57
C ILE A 171 5.31 13.61 12.95
N ASN A 172 5.54 12.57 13.75
CA ASN A 172 5.06 12.42 15.13
C ASN A 172 3.54 12.68 15.27
N HIS A 173 2.74 12.01 14.45
CA HIS A 173 1.28 12.10 14.48
C HIS A 173 0.65 10.71 14.71
N PRO A 174 -0.33 10.54 15.62
CA PRO A 174 -0.88 9.22 15.97
C PRO A 174 -1.54 8.50 14.78
N ASN A 175 -2.08 9.24 13.81
CA ASN A 175 -2.70 8.70 12.60
C ASN A 175 -1.72 8.50 11.43
N VAL A 176 -0.40 8.52 11.66
CA VAL A 176 0.61 8.19 10.66
C VAL A 176 1.36 6.96 11.11
N LYS A 177 1.38 5.94 10.28
CA LYS A 177 2.04 4.65 10.49
C LYS A 177 2.81 4.24 9.25
N ILE A 178 3.58 3.18 9.37
CA ILE A 178 4.32 2.58 8.26
C ILE A 178 3.45 1.51 7.59
N MET A 179 3.36 1.56 6.27
CA MET A 179 3.06 0.42 5.43
C MET A 179 4.38 -0.20 4.96
N PHE A 180 4.54 -1.49 5.18
CA PHE A 180 5.73 -2.24 4.78
C PHE A 180 5.39 -3.17 3.61
N ASP A 181 6.07 -3.03 2.47
CA ASP A 181 5.95 -3.92 1.32
C ASP A 181 7.19 -4.79 1.16
N THR A 182 6.96 -6.10 1.04
CA THR A 182 8.03 -7.10 0.90
C THR A 182 8.77 -7.04 -0.43
N PHE A 183 8.17 -6.52 -1.52
CA PHE A 183 8.84 -6.33 -2.80
C PHE A 183 9.91 -5.23 -2.71
N HIS A 184 9.57 -4.08 -2.14
CA HIS A 184 10.52 -2.99 -1.97
C HIS A 184 11.62 -3.39 -0.99
N ALA A 185 11.26 -4.06 0.10
CA ALA A 185 12.22 -4.60 1.05
C ALA A 185 13.16 -5.64 0.44
N HIS A 186 12.67 -6.51 -0.45
CA HIS A 186 13.50 -7.49 -1.14
C HIS A 186 14.63 -6.84 -1.97
N ILE A 187 14.40 -5.64 -2.49
CA ILE A 187 15.38 -4.90 -3.29
C ILE A 187 16.35 -4.10 -2.40
N GLU A 188 15.85 -3.46 -1.34
CA GLU A 188 16.57 -2.44 -0.59
C GLU A 188 17.17 -2.92 0.72
N GLU A 189 16.59 -3.95 1.36
CA GLU A 189 17.02 -4.40 2.68
C GLU A 189 18.01 -5.56 2.60
N PHE A 190 19.03 -5.54 3.44
CA PHE A 190 19.95 -6.67 3.57
C PHE A 190 19.27 -7.92 4.14
N ASN A 191 18.25 -7.72 4.98
CA ASN A 191 17.43 -8.76 5.58
C ASN A 191 16.04 -8.20 5.88
N THR A 192 15.02 -8.68 5.16
CA THR A 192 13.65 -8.20 5.27
C THR A 192 13.07 -8.37 6.67
N GLY A 193 13.23 -9.56 7.28
CA GLY A 193 12.71 -9.83 8.62
C GLY A 193 13.35 -8.94 9.70
N GLU A 194 14.68 -8.69 9.62
CA GLU A 194 15.35 -7.77 10.54
C GLU A 194 14.90 -6.33 10.34
N ALA A 195 14.66 -5.90 9.09
CA ALA A 195 14.11 -4.58 8.80
C ALA A 195 12.74 -4.39 9.44
N MET A 196 11.84 -5.38 9.28
CA MET A 196 10.51 -5.38 9.91
C MET A 196 10.59 -5.23 11.42
N VAL A 197 11.47 -6.01 12.07
CA VAL A 197 11.62 -6.00 13.54
C VAL A 197 12.14 -4.65 14.05
N ARG A 198 13.09 -4.01 13.32
CA ARG A 198 13.64 -2.71 13.71
C ARG A 198 12.60 -1.58 13.78
N ILE A 199 11.57 -1.64 12.96
CA ILE A 199 10.56 -0.58 12.83
C ILE A 199 9.18 -0.99 13.38
N ALA A 200 9.11 -2.11 14.09
CA ALA A 200 7.87 -2.80 14.47
C ALA A 200 6.84 -1.93 15.21
N ASP A 201 7.31 -0.98 16.03
CA ASP A 201 6.44 -0.08 16.82
C ASP A 201 5.63 0.92 15.97
N GLU A 202 6.06 1.16 14.73
CA GLU A 202 5.34 2.06 13.81
C GLU A 202 4.66 1.32 12.64
N VAL A 203 4.84 -0.01 12.49
CA VAL A 203 4.19 -0.76 11.41
C VAL A 203 2.72 -0.96 11.70
N GLY A 204 1.87 -0.38 10.87
CA GLY A 204 0.41 -0.51 10.95
C GLY A 204 -0.20 -1.37 9.84
N HIS A 205 0.49 -1.57 8.72
CA HIS A 205 -0.01 -2.29 7.56
C HIS A 205 1.13 -3.01 6.83
N ILE A 206 0.84 -4.19 6.27
CA ILE A 206 1.85 -4.99 5.56
C ILE A 206 1.28 -5.48 4.23
N GLN A 207 1.99 -5.15 3.15
CA GLN A 207 1.79 -5.76 1.86
C GLN A 207 2.78 -6.90 1.64
N LEU A 208 2.25 -8.03 1.22
CA LEU A 208 2.99 -9.19 0.76
C LEU A 208 3.03 -9.16 -0.76
N SER A 209 4.16 -8.84 -1.32
CA SER A 209 4.36 -8.73 -2.76
C SER A 209 5.61 -9.50 -3.17
N GLU A 210 5.48 -10.30 -4.23
CA GLU A 210 6.57 -11.14 -4.75
C GLU A 210 7.57 -10.33 -5.57
N SER A 211 8.80 -10.79 -5.66
CA SER A 211 9.86 -10.18 -6.48
C SER A 211 9.48 -9.99 -7.96
N THR A 212 8.51 -10.76 -8.43
CA THR A 212 7.97 -10.70 -9.78
C THR A 212 6.69 -9.88 -9.90
N ARG A 213 6.19 -9.29 -8.76
CA ARG A 213 4.87 -8.66 -8.66
C ARG A 213 3.71 -9.57 -9.12
N ALA A 214 3.89 -10.91 -8.99
CA ALA A 214 2.93 -11.94 -9.40
C ALA A 214 2.55 -12.84 -8.21
N THR A 215 2.36 -14.15 -8.44
CA THR A 215 1.95 -15.13 -7.44
C THR A 215 2.95 -15.23 -6.30
N LEU A 216 2.51 -15.06 -5.07
CA LEU A 216 3.35 -15.22 -3.87
C LEU A 216 3.94 -16.63 -3.81
N GLY A 217 5.24 -16.71 -3.51
CA GLY A 217 5.97 -17.97 -3.41
C GLY A 217 6.47 -18.53 -4.75
N GLU A 218 6.20 -17.86 -5.87
CA GLU A 218 6.71 -18.22 -7.19
C GLU A 218 7.83 -17.28 -7.68
N GLY A 219 8.54 -16.61 -6.75
CA GLY A 219 9.65 -15.71 -7.02
C GLY A 219 10.83 -15.91 -6.09
N GLN A 220 11.49 -14.83 -5.68
CA GLN A 220 12.72 -14.87 -4.92
C GLN A 220 12.64 -14.19 -3.55
N VAL A 221 11.47 -13.72 -3.14
CA VAL A 221 11.28 -13.20 -1.78
C VAL A 221 11.49 -14.35 -0.78
N ARG A 222 12.28 -14.09 0.25
CA ARG A 222 12.56 -15.06 1.30
C ARG A 222 11.43 -15.09 2.32
N TRP A 223 10.37 -15.82 2.00
CA TRP A 223 9.15 -15.89 2.81
C TRP A 223 9.38 -16.47 4.21
N ASP A 224 10.32 -17.41 4.37
CA ASP A 224 10.78 -17.89 5.67
C ASP A 224 11.25 -16.75 6.58
N ASN A 225 12.03 -15.83 6.01
CA ASN A 225 12.56 -14.67 6.71
C ASN A 225 11.47 -13.61 7.01
N VAL A 226 10.53 -13.40 6.06
CA VAL A 226 9.38 -12.50 6.25
C VAL A 226 8.49 -12.98 7.40
N PHE A 227 8.10 -14.27 7.41
CA PHE A 227 7.23 -14.83 8.43
C PHE A 227 7.92 -14.96 9.80
N ASP A 228 9.24 -15.19 9.84
CA ASP A 228 10.02 -15.06 11.07
C ASP A 228 9.97 -13.63 11.61
N GLY A 229 10.19 -12.62 10.77
CA GLY A 229 10.05 -11.20 11.12
C GLY A 229 8.68 -10.88 11.69
N LEU A 230 7.58 -11.29 11.00
CA LEU A 230 6.21 -11.13 11.49
C LEU A 230 5.98 -11.73 12.88
N SER A 231 6.56 -12.91 13.12
CA SER A 231 6.45 -13.57 14.43
C SER A 231 7.18 -12.80 15.52
N ARG A 232 8.39 -12.35 15.25
CA ARG A 232 9.27 -11.65 16.21
C ARG A 232 8.76 -10.25 16.56
N MET A 233 8.14 -9.54 15.61
CA MET A 233 7.53 -8.25 15.89
C MET A 233 6.14 -8.34 16.56
N ASN A 234 5.66 -9.56 16.81
CA ASN A 234 4.33 -9.82 17.37
C ASN A 234 3.19 -9.14 16.59
N TYR A 235 3.35 -9.02 15.28
CA TYR A 235 2.34 -8.40 14.44
C TYR A 235 1.04 -9.21 14.43
N THR A 236 -0.08 -8.53 14.55
CA THR A 236 -1.42 -9.13 14.56
C THR A 236 -2.39 -8.43 13.59
N GLY A 237 -1.85 -7.57 12.75
CA GLY A 237 -2.62 -6.81 11.77
C GLY A 237 -2.92 -7.62 10.50
N TRP A 238 -3.15 -6.88 9.43
CA TRP A 238 -3.51 -7.41 8.14
C TRP A 238 -2.30 -7.73 7.26
N LEU A 239 -2.43 -8.79 6.48
CA LEU A 239 -1.51 -9.15 5.42
C LEU A 239 -2.23 -8.98 4.08
N VAL A 240 -1.80 -8.03 3.27
CA VAL A 240 -2.41 -7.75 1.97
C VAL A 240 -1.56 -8.34 0.87
N VAL A 241 -2.12 -9.19 0.04
CA VAL A 241 -1.46 -9.66 -1.18
C VAL A 241 -1.47 -8.54 -2.20
N GLU A 242 -0.30 -8.08 -2.60
CA GLU A 242 -0.16 -7.13 -3.70
C GLU A 242 0.49 -7.81 -4.91
N ALA A 243 -0.18 -7.71 -6.04
CA ALA A 243 0.32 -8.19 -7.33
C ALA A 243 -0.22 -7.28 -8.44
N PHE A 244 0.51 -7.20 -9.54
CA PHE A 244 0.19 -6.25 -10.60
C PHE A 244 -0.02 -6.94 -11.94
N THR A 245 -0.82 -6.28 -12.78
CA THR A 245 -1.06 -6.64 -14.18
C THR A 245 -0.24 -5.75 -15.11
N PRO A 246 0.11 -6.23 -16.33
CA PRO A 246 0.68 -5.37 -17.37
C PRO A 246 -0.21 -4.19 -17.79
N LEU A 247 -1.47 -4.17 -17.39
CA LEU A 247 -2.40 -3.06 -17.65
C LEU A 247 -2.15 -1.84 -16.74
N LEU A 248 -1.27 -1.96 -15.74
CA LEU A 248 -0.87 -0.86 -14.87
C LEU A 248 0.51 -0.31 -15.31
N PRO A 249 0.57 0.77 -16.12
CA PRO A 249 1.86 1.28 -16.64
C PRO A 249 2.85 1.69 -15.54
N ALA A 250 2.34 2.24 -14.44
CA ALA A 250 3.17 2.69 -13.31
C ALA A 250 3.95 1.56 -12.64
N ALA A 251 3.48 0.31 -12.75
CA ALA A 251 4.15 -0.86 -12.16
C ALA A 251 5.32 -1.39 -13.01
N CYS A 252 5.52 -0.89 -14.24
CA CYS A 252 6.56 -1.32 -15.16
C CYS A 252 6.59 -2.85 -15.39
N ILE A 253 5.43 -3.50 -15.38
CA ILE A 253 5.28 -4.93 -15.65
C ILE A 253 5.11 -5.13 -17.16
N TRP A 254 6.21 -5.42 -17.86
CA TRP A 254 6.22 -5.52 -19.32
C TRP A 254 5.85 -6.90 -19.86
N ARG A 255 5.71 -7.88 -18.97
CA ARG A 255 5.27 -9.24 -19.32
C ARG A 255 4.39 -9.80 -18.23
N LYS A 256 3.37 -10.59 -18.60
CA LYS A 256 2.54 -11.33 -17.66
C LYS A 256 3.33 -12.50 -17.06
N ASN A 257 3.51 -12.51 -15.74
CA ASN A 257 4.29 -13.52 -15.01
C ASN A 257 3.39 -14.56 -14.30
N TYR A 258 2.13 -14.66 -14.70
CA TYR A 258 1.13 -15.61 -14.15
C TYR A 258 0.16 -16.01 -15.27
N THR A 259 -0.54 -17.13 -15.11
CA THR A 259 -1.45 -17.66 -16.13
C THR A 259 -2.76 -16.86 -16.19
N THR A 260 -3.47 -16.79 -15.07
CA THR A 260 -4.71 -15.99 -14.92
C THR A 260 -4.72 -15.28 -13.56
N GLU A 261 -5.46 -14.19 -13.48
CA GLU A 261 -5.66 -13.44 -12.23
C GLU A 261 -6.33 -14.33 -11.17
N ALA A 262 -7.29 -15.15 -11.56
CA ALA A 262 -7.96 -16.09 -10.66
C ALA A 262 -7.00 -17.12 -10.07
N GLU A 263 -6.10 -17.67 -10.88
CA GLU A 263 -5.07 -18.61 -10.42
C GLU A 263 -4.08 -17.93 -9.48
N LEU A 264 -3.63 -16.71 -9.81
CA LEU A 264 -2.75 -15.90 -8.96
C LEU A 264 -3.38 -15.65 -7.59
N VAL A 265 -4.62 -15.17 -7.56
CA VAL A 265 -5.37 -14.88 -6.32
C VAL A 265 -5.48 -16.13 -5.45
N LYS A 266 -5.88 -17.26 -6.04
CA LYS A 266 -6.02 -18.53 -5.32
C LYS A 266 -4.68 -19.05 -4.78
N LYS A 267 -3.66 -19.16 -5.64
CA LYS A 267 -2.34 -19.70 -5.24
C LYS A 267 -1.65 -18.81 -4.20
N SER A 268 -1.75 -17.49 -4.33
CA SER A 268 -1.17 -16.59 -3.33
C SER A 268 -1.80 -16.81 -1.95
N TYR A 269 -3.12 -16.96 -1.87
CA TYR A 269 -3.79 -17.32 -0.63
C TYR A 269 -3.32 -18.66 -0.06
N GLU A 270 -3.30 -19.71 -0.89
CA GLU A 270 -2.85 -21.05 -0.49
C GLU A 270 -1.39 -21.06 0.01
N ASN A 271 -0.51 -20.27 -0.62
CA ASN A 271 0.89 -20.16 -0.21
C ASN A 271 1.05 -19.43 1.12
N ILE A 272 0.29 -18.36 1.39
CA ILE A 272 0.26 -17.74 2.72
C ILE A 272 -0.19 -18.74 3.78
N GLN A 273 -1.25 -19.50 3.53
CA GLN A 273 -1.76 -20.48 4.50
C GLN A 273 -0.70 -21.54 4.87
N LYS A 274 0.13 -21.97 3.92
CA LYS A 274 1.26 -22.90 4.21
C LYS A 274 2.25 -22.31 5.22
N TYR A 275 2.59 -21.03 5.08
CA TYR A 275 3.51 -20.35 6.03
C TYR A 275 2.84 -20.09 7.39
N LEU A 276 1.53 -19.98 7.44
CA LEU A 276 0.76 -19.83 8.67
C LEU A 276 0.49 -21.15 9.39
N GLY A 277 0.83 -22.30 8.78
CA GLY A 277 0.65 -23.63 9.36
C GLY A 277 -0.80 -24.13 9.30
N ALA A 278 -1.58 -23.67 8.34
CA ALA A 278 -2.97 -24.06 8.10
C ALA A 278 -3.10 -25.14 7.02
#